data_f7a037396dc7afcda12e7f7a7abfad1c
#
_entry.id   f7a037396dc7afcda12e7f7a7abfad1c
#
_cell.length_a   1.000
_cell.length_b   1.000
_cell.length_c   1.000
_cell.angle_alpha   90.00
_cell.angle_beta   90.00
_cell.angle_gamma   90.00
#
_symmetry.space_group_name_H-M   'P 1'
#
loop_
_entity.id
_entity.type
_entity.pdbx_description
1 polymer ?
#
loop_
_entity_poly.entity_id
_entity_poly.type
_entity_poly.pdbx_seq_one_letter_code
_entity_poly.pdbx_strand_id
1 'polypeptide(L)'
;MDAKPQQNPEPPASPLPPEGATAVSPPPPPMRTTLRRAAFGAVAAAVLVAGALVAVPDEEEPAATPAPGPVARAEAAAAAGSPASLSDLTALIGDRQKWVETHPSDAPAWAVLGTAYTEWGSRAADAAYFTRAEKALQRSLAAQPGERGNTQAWAALGALANARHDYVAAKKWGETVRARQPKSWTAYPVLIDAYNGLGDYGAAAKATETFGSLRGGVAALGRTSDMYRGQGWREDALATAQEAADHARTPAEKADALHRLGELAWERGEPAEALAQYEGALRTDRGHLVSLAGRARALAALDRTDEALADYLTVTAKLPDPRYVLELGELYEASGLDGDARTQYGKLRELLGTAKAAGVDESLTEARFEADHGDPEAAVELMEKEWAELRRSAEVADALGWALHRAGRTEEGVQYAERALESGVRNASYAYHLGVIESALGQDGPARGRLEEALRTNPDFSPLAAPLAEEALESLGEPDPGGPAEVR
;
A
#
# COMPACT_ATOMS: atom_id res chain seq x y z
N MET A 1 3.44 -35.55 63.23
CA MET A 1 2.06 -35.18 63.64
C MET A 1 1.43 -34.45 62.43
N ASP A 2 0.59 -35.25 61.80
CA ASP A 2 -0.03 -34.97 60.52
C ASP A 2 -1.24 -34.03 60.67
N ALA A 3 -1.44 -33.17 59.69
CA ALA A 3 -2.75 -32.58 59.45
C ALA A 3 -2.98 -32.42 57.92
N LYS A 4 -3.79 -33.33 57.36
CA LYS A 4 -4.37 -33.28 56.03
C LYS A 4 -5.36 -32.15 55.95
N PRO A 5 -5.45 -31.44 54.82
CA PRO A 5 -6.61 -30.57 54.51
C PRO A 5 -7.78 -31.42 54.00
N GLN A 6 -8.96 -31.13 54.54
CA GLN A 6 -10.25 -31.70 54.17
C GLN A 6 -10.70 -31.23 52.77
N GLN A 7 -11.14 -32.18 51.96
CA GLN A 7 -11.89 -31.96 50.73
C GLN A 7 -13.34 -31.61 51.08
N ASN A 8 -13.83 -30.51 50.49
CA ASN A 8 -15.26 -30.19 50.48
C ASN A 8 -15.95 -30.95 49.31
N PRO A 9 -17.15 -31.54 49.55
CA PRO A 9 -17.89 -32.26 48.52
C PRO A 9 -18.58 -31.30 47.52
N GLU A 10 -18.55 -31.67 46.24
CA GLU A 10 -19.31 -31.06 45.15
C GLU A 10 -20.83 -31.18 45.39
N PRO A 11 -21.61 -30.16 44.97
CA PRO A 11 -23.09 -30.27 44.95
C PRO A 11 -23.56 -31.12 43.77
N PRO A 12 -24.72 -31.81 43.91
CA PRO A 12 -25.22 -32.76 42.93
C PRO A 12 -25.77 -32.05 41.66
N ALA A 13 -25.52 -32.67 40.51
CA ALA A 13 -26.00 -32.26 39.20
C ALA A 13 -27.53 -32.24 39.10
N SER A 14 -28.07 -31.15 38.58
CA SER A 14 -29.50 -31.04 38.21
C SER A 14 -29.78 -31.83 36.93
N PRO A 15 -30.97 -32.46 36.79
CA PRO A 15 -31.32 -33.27 35.63
C PRO A 15 -31.67 -32.39 34.39
N LEU A 16 -31.28 -32.88 33.22
CA LEU A 16 -31.61 -32.32 31.91
C LEU A 16 -33.13 -32.49 31.63
N PRO A 17 -33.77 -31.50 31.00
CA PRO A 17 -35.16 -31.66 30.49
C PRO A 17 -35.19 -32.47 29.18
N PRO A 18 -36.30 -33.14 28.86
CA PRO A 18 -36.42 -34.03 27.72
C PRO A 18 -36.50 -33.29 26.37
N GLU A 19 -35.89 -33.91 25.36
CA GLU A 19 -35.98 -33.49 23.96
C GLU A 19 -37.44 -33.56 23.44
N GLY A 20 -37.84 -32.51 22.70
CA GLY A 20 -38.98 -32.60 21.78
C GLY A 20 -40.08 -31.60 22.01
N ALA A 21 -39.89 -30.36 21.51
CA ALA A 21 -41.02 -29.56 20.96
C ALA A 21 -40.40 -28.34 20.21
N THR A 22 -40.54 -28.37 18.89
CA THR A 22 -40.29 -27.22 18.00
C THR A 22 -41.32 -26.13 18.28
N ALA A 23 -40.94 -25.09 19.02
CA ALA A 23 -41.74 -23.87 19.14
C ALA A 23 -41.24 -22.86 18.09
N VAL A 24 -42.06 -22.69 17.07
CA VAL A 24 -41.95 -21.62 16.09
C VAL A 24 -42.31 -20.30 16.77
N SER A 25 -41.31 -19.43 16.90
CA SER A 25 -41.51 -18.06 17.39
C SER A 25 -42.24 -17.23 16.31
N PRO A 26 -43.26 -16.45 16.69
CA PRO A 26 -43.94 -15.57 15.72
C PRO A 26 -43.02 -14.38 15.33
N PRO A 27 -43.19 -13.85 14.10
CA PRO A 27 -42.42 -12.71 13.63
C PRO A 27 -42.76 -11.43 14.41
N PRO A 28 -41.84 -10.49 14.57
CA PRO A 28 -42.10 -9.21 15.24
C PRO A 28 -43.06 -8.36 14.42
N PRO A 29 -43.91 -7.53 15.08
CA PRO A 29 -44.87 -6.69 14.37
C PRO A 29 -44.18 -5.57 13.61
N PRO A 30 -44.76 -5.12 12.48
CA PRO A 30 -44.14 -4.05 11.69
C PRO A 30 -44.18 -2.71 12.44
N MET A 31 -43.03 -2.03 12.50
CA MET A 31 -42.95 -0.65 12.99
C MET A 31 -43.80 0.26 12.11
N ARG A 32 -44.90 0.74 12.68
CA ARG A 32 -45.70 1.81 12.08
C ARG A 32 -44.96 3.13 12.25
N THR A 33 -44.34 3.63 11.19
CA THR A 33 -43.89 5.02 11.06
C THR A 33 -45.14 5.91 11.00
N THR A 34 -45.41 6.62 12.10
CA THR A 34 -46.44 7.67 12.13
C THR A 34 -45.94 8.89 11.38
N LEU A 35 -46.31 8.99 10.11
CA LEU A 35 -46.26 10.24 9.36
C LEU A 35 -47.28 11.22 9.96
N ARG A 36 -46.84 12.21 10.70
CA ARG A 36 -47.66 13.38 11.03
C ARG A 36 -47.85 14.21 9.76
N ARG A 37 -49.03 14.01 9.13
CA ARG A 37 -49.56 14.92 8.12
C ARG A 37 -50.04 16.17 8.83
N ALA A 38 -49.32 17.28 8.69
CA ALA A 38 -49.89 18.61 8.91
C ALA A 38 -50.65 19.01 7.64
N ALA A 39 -51.96 18.92 7.71
CA ALA A 39 -52.84 19.47 6.69
C ALA A 39 -52.93 20.97 6.92
N PHE A 40 -52.40 21.80 6.01
CA PHE A 40 -52.78 23.19 5.89
C PHE A 40 -53.81 23.32 4.77
N GLY A 41 -55.00 23.81 5.16
CA GLY A 41 -56.12 23.99 4.29
C GLY A 41 -55.88 25.05 3.23
N ALA A 42 -56.26 24.72 2.01
CA ALA A 42 -56.38 25.67 0.92
C ALA A 42 -57.61 26.55 1.15
N VAL A 43 -57.41 27.84 1.30
CA VAL A 43 -58.48 28.85 1.09
C VAL A 43 -58.20 29.49 -0.26
N ALA A 44 -59.00 29.16 -1.23
CA ALA A 44 -59.07 29.84 -2.51
C ALA A 44 -59.74 31.21 -2.32
N ALA A 45 -58.95 32.29 -2.48
CA ALA A 45 -59.51 33.63 -2.71
C ALA A 45 -59.01 34.11 -4.06
N ALA A 46 -59.91 34.02 -5.06
CA ALA A 46 -59.70 34.71 -6.33
C ALA A 46 -59.91 36.18 -6.11
N VAL A 47 -58.87 36.98 -6.26
CA VAL A 47 -58.96 38.41 -6.44
C VAL A 47 -58.31 38.75 -7.76
N LEU A 48 -59.14 39.10 -8.71
CA LEU A 48 -58.74 39.79 -9.96
C LEU A 48 -58.21 41.16 -9.58
N VAL A 49 -56.90 41.41 -9.80
CA VAL A 49 -56.36 42.77 -9.90
C VAL A 49 -55.58 42.88 -11.21
N ALA A 50 -56.08 43.76 -12.03
CA ALA A 50 -55.49 44.14 -13.29
C ALA A 50 -54.14 44.89 -13.06
N GLY A 51 -53.17 44.54 -13.87
CA GLY A 51 -52.11 45.38 -14.41
C GLY A 51 -51.30 46.23 -13.48
N ALA A 52 -50.09 45.71 -13.12
CA ALA A 52 -48.85 46.44 -13.10
C ALA A 52 -47.72 45.42 -13.36
N LEU A 53 -47.15 45.42 -14.57
CA LEU A 53 -45.87 44.82 -14.84
C LEU A 53 -44.82 45.58 -14.02
N VAL A 54 -44.60 45.19 -12.79
CA VAL A 54 -43.38 45.50 -12.06
C VAL A 54 -42.35 44.54 -12.63
N ALA A 55 -41.39 45.03 -13.43
CA ALA A 55 -40.16 44.31 -13.73
C ALA A 55 -39.48 44.01 -12.43
N VAL A 56 -39.58 42.74 -11.96
CA VAL A 56 -38.70 42.19 -10.91
C VAL A 56 -37.33 42.20 -11.56
N PRO A 57 -36.31 42.89 -10.97
CA PRO A 57 -34.95 42.70 -11.48
C PRO A 57 -34.64 41.19 -11.35
N ASP A 58 -34.15 40.59 -12.43
CA ASP A 58 -33.54 39.27 -12.34
C ASP A 58 -32.57 39.32 -11.17
N GLU A 59 -32.86 38.55 -10.11
CA GLU A 59 -31.84 38.24 -9.11
C GLU A 59 -30.73 37.54 -9.88
N GLU A 60 -29.65 38.28 -10.13
CA GLU A 60 -28.41 37.67 -10.66
C GLU A 60 -28.11 36.50 -9.77
N GLU A 61 -28.23 35.27 -10.32
CA GLU A 61 -27.73 34.07 -9.66
C GLU A 61 -26.31 34.41 -9.18
N PRO A 62 -25.98 34.20 -7.89
CA PRO A 62 -24.66 34.53 -7.40
C PRO A 62 -23.65 33.82 -8.28
N ALA A 63 -22.77 34.56 -8.92
CA ALA A 63 -21.79 34.04 -9.85
C ALA A 63 -21.08 32.86 -9.21
N ALA A 64 -21.13 31.69 -9.87
CA ALA A 64 -20.55 30.47 -9.35
C ALA A 64 -19.11 30.75 -8.94
N THR A 65 -18.77 30.47 -7.69
CA THR A 65 -17.41 30.69 -7.16
C THR A 65 -16.43 29.98 -8.11
N PRO A 66 -15.44 30.69 -8.69
CA PRO A 66 -14.53 30.05 -9.62
C PRO A 66 -13.84 28.85 -8.97
N ALA A 67 -13.68 27.76 -9.73
CA ALA A 67 -13.03 26.57 -9.26
C ALA A 67 -11.61 26.89 -8.76
N PRO A 68 -11.13 26.28 -7.66
CA PRO A 68 -9.81 26.56 -7.12
C PRO A 68 -8.71 26.26 -8.15
N GLY A 69 -7.74 27.17 -8.23
CA GLY A 69 -6.57 27.03 -9.13
C GLY A 69 -5.67 25.83 -8.71
N PRO A 70 -4.70 25.45 -9.55
CA PRO A 70 -3.87 24.26 -9.31
C PRO A 70 -3.08 24.31 -7.99
N VAL A 71 -2.54 25.46 -7.61
CA VAL A 71 -1.86 25.64 -6.31
C VAL A 71 -2.80 25.37 -5.16
N ALA A 72 -3.99 25.97 -5.17
CA ALA A 72 -4.98 25.76 -4.10
C ALA A 72 -5.48 24.32 -4.04
N ARG A 73 -5.58 23.61 -5.17
CA ARG A 73 -5.91 22.18 -5.19
C ARG A 73 -4.81 21.33 -4.57
N ALA A 74 -3.52 21.60 -4.88
CA ALA A 74 -2.40 20.90 -4.27
C ALA A 74 -2.33 21.12 -2.76
N GLU A 75 -2.53 22.35 -2.29
CA GLU A 75 -2.59 22.69 -0.86
C GLU A 75 -3.76 22.00 -0.16
N ALA A 76 -4.93 21.96 -0.80
CA ALA A 76 -6.11 21.28 -0.25
C ALA A 76 -5.89 19.76 -0.16
N ALA A 77 -5.24 19.14 -1.15
CA ALA A 77 -4.88 17.74 -1.14
C ALA A 77 -3.89 17.44 0.00
N ALA A 78 -2.83 18.22 0.14
CA ALA A 78 -1.87 18.09 1.24
C ALA A 78 -2.55 18.27 2.62
N ALA A 79 -3.45 19.25 2.77
CA ALA A 79 -4.22 19.44 3.98
C ALA A 79 -5.20 18.28 4.26
N ALA A 80 -5.67 17.58 3.22
CA ALA A 80 -6.47 16.37 3.34
C ALA A 80 -5.65 15.11 3.64
N GLY A 81 -4.33 15.14 3.50
CA GLY A 81 -3.46 13.97 3.55
C GLY A 81 -3.64 13.06 2.33
N SER A 82 -4.18 13.61 1.24
CA SER A 82 -4.46 12.93 -0.02
C SER A 82 -3.43 13.34 -1.08
N PRO A 83 -3.18 12.52 -2.12
CA PRO A 83 -2.26 12.87 -3.18
C PRO A 83 -2.82 14.02 -4.04
N ALA A 84 -1.91 14.91 -4.47
CA ALA A 84 -2.23 15.92 -5.47
C ALA A 84 -1.91 15.39 -6.88
N SER A 85 -2.51 15.94 -7.94
CA SER A 85 -2.08 15.63 -9.30
C SER A 85 -0.65 16.13 -9.56
N LEU A 86 0.10 15.47 -10.44
CA LEU A 86 1.47 15.92 -10.77
C LEU A 86 1.47 17.34 -11.35
N SER A 87 0.43 17.73 -12.12
CA SER A 87 0.30 19.09 -12.63
C SER A 87 0.06 20.12 -11.53
N ASP A 88 -0.74 19.79 -10.52
CA ASP A 88 -1.00 20.68 -9.38
C ASP A 88 0.25 20.79 -8.49
N LEU A 89 0.99 19.70 -8.28
CA LEU A 89 2.28 19.71 -7.59
C LEU A 89 3.31 20.58 -8.32
N THR A 90 3.39 20.47 -9.63
CA THR A 90 4.30 21.31 -10.44
C THR A 90 3.97 22.79 -10.28
N ALA A 91 2.68 23.14 -10.28
CA ALA A 91 2.24 24.52 -10.06
C ALA A 91 2.58 25.01 -8.65
N LEU A 92 2.35 24.18 -7.62
CA LEU A 92 2.70 24.49 -6.23
C LEU A 92 4.21 24.70 -6.06
N ILE A 93 5.03 23.82 -6.63
CA ILE A 93 6.50 23.94 -6.61
C ILE A 93 6.92 25.28 -7.22
N GLY A 94 6.42 25.61 -8.43
CA GLY A 94 6.78 26.86 -9.09
C GLY A 94 6.34 28.12 -8.34
N ASP A 95 5.18 28.08 -7.69
CA ASP A 95 4.68 29.17 -6.83
C ASP A 95 5.57 29.33 -5.59
N ARG A 96 5.83 28.25 -4.87
CA ARG A 96 6.63 28.30 -3.63
C ARG A 96 8.09 28.63 -3.89
N GLN A 97 8.69 28.21 -5.01
CA GLN A 97 10.03 28.64 -5.42
C GLN A 97 10.13 30.18 -5.53
N LYS A 98 9.20 30.80 -6.26
CA LYS A 98 9.17 32.26 -6.40
C LYS A 98 8.93 32.97 -5.07
N TRP A 99 8.06 32.40 -4.22
CA TRP A 99 7.75 32.96 -2.92
C TRP A 99 8.97 33.00 -2.00
N VAL A 100 9.70 31.87 -1.86
CA VAL A 100 10.86 31.78 -0.96
C VAL A 100 12.07 32.58 -1.44
N GLU A 101 12.16 32.91 -2.75
CA GLU A 101 13.19 33.82 -3.29
C GLU A 101 13.03 35.23 -2.68
N THR A 102 11.80 35.70 -2.50
CA THR A 102 11.48 37.02 -1.95
C THR A 102 11.24 36.99 -0.45
N HIS A 103 10.96 35.82 0.13
CA HIS A 103 10.68 35.61 1.56
C HIS A 103 11.55 34.49 2.14
N PRO A 104 12.89 34.63 2.16
CA PRO A 104 13.81 33.56 2.54
C PRO A 104 13.70 33.12 4.01
N SER A 105 13.07 33.94 4.87
CA SER A 105 12.83 33.63 6.29
C SER A 105 11.48 32.94 6.56
N ASP A 106 10.66 32.69 5.52
CA ASP A 106 9.37 32.02 5.65
C ASP A 106 9.57 30.49 5.80
N ALA A 107 9.72 30.05 7.05
CA ALA A 107 9.93 28.63 7.38
C ALA A 107 8.78 27.72 6.91
N PRO A 108 7.47 28.06 7.09
CA PRO A 108 6.37 27.30 6.54
C PRO A 108 6.44 27.13 5.02
N ALA A 109 6.73 28.19 4.26
CA ALA A 109 6.83 28.10 2.81
C ALA A 109 7.95 27.14 2.34
N TRP A 110 9.11 27.17 3.01
CA TRP A 110 10.18 26.20 2.78
C TRP A 110 9.75 24.77 3.11
N ALA A 111 8.99 24.53 4.19
CA ALA A 111 8.49 23.21 4.55
C ALA A 111 7.51 22.69 3.48
N VAL A 112 6.58 23.53 3.01
CA VAL A 112 5.66 23.17 1.91
C VAL A 112 6.41 22.82 0.64
N LEU A 113 7.42 23.64 0.27
CA LEU A 113 8.25 23.37 -0.91
C LEU A 113 8.99 22.03 -0.80
N GLY A 114 9.57 21.74 0.38
CA GLY A 114 10.26 20.49 0.63
C GLY A 114 9.32 19.28 0.55
N THR A 115 8.11 19.39 1.12
CA THR A 115 7.08 18.35 1.02
C THR A 115 6.67 18.10 -0.44
N ALA A 116 6.42 19.19 -1.19
CA ALA A 116 6.04 19.08 -2.60
C ALA A 116 7.15 18.46 -3.47
N TYR A 117 8.42 18.77 -3.19
CA TYR A 117 9.56 18.10 -3.85
C TYR A 117 9.62 16.62 -3.51
N THR A 118 9.38 16.23 -2.24
CA THR A 118 9.37 14.82 -1.84
C THR A 118 8.28 14.05 -2.57
N GLU A 119 7.06 14.57 -2.57
CA GLU A 119 5.93 13.93 -3.22
C GLU A 119 6.14 13.83 -4.74
N TRP A 120 6.62 14.90 -5.36
CA TRP A 120 6.90 14.91 -6.80
C TRP A 120 7.98 13.88 -7.15
N GLY A 121 9.09 13.87 -6.39
CA GLY A 121 10.20 12.93 -6.58
C GLY A 121 9.76 11.47 -6.48
N SER A 122 8.94 11.13 -5.49
CA SER A 122 8.40 9.79 -5.33
C SER A 122 7.48 9.37 -6.48
N ARG A 123 6.59 10.28 -6.92
CA ARG A 123 5.61 9.98 -7.96
C ARG A 123 6.16 10.00 -9.39
N ALA A 124 7.30 10.64 -9.60
CA ALA A 124 8.01 10.69 -10.88
C ALA A 124 9.25 9.78 -10.92
N ALA A 125 9.54 9.06 -9.81
CA ALA A 125 10.78 8.31 -9.60
C ALA A 125 12.05 9.12 -9.95
N ASP A 126 12.07 10.42 -9.57
CA ASP A 126 13.20 11.31 -9.80
C ASP A 126 13.90 11.65 -8.49
N ALA A 127 14.91 10.86 -8.16
CA ALA A 127 15.69 10.99 -6.94
C ALA A 127 16.41 12.36 -6.77
N ALA A 128 16.60 13.12 -7.86
CA ALA A 128 17.17 14.48 -7.78
C ALA A 128 16.29 15.44 -6.97
N TYR A 129 14.97 15.20 -6.95
CA TYR A 129 14.04 15.99 -6.15
C TYR A 129 14.19 15.75 -4.66
N PHE A 130 14.64 14.58 -4.22
CA PHE A 130 14.90 14.31 -2.80
C PHE A 130 16.05 15.19 -2.26
N THR A 131 17.08 15.43 -3.08
CA THR A 131 18.13 16.38 -2.71
C THR A 131 17.63 17.83 -2.61
N ARG A 132 16.69 18.21 -3.50
CA ARG A 132 16.04 19.54 -3.44
C ARG A 132 15.13 19.65 -2.22
N ALA A 133 14.38 18.59 -1.91
CA ALA A 133 13.51 18.51 -0.74
C ALA A 133 14.33 18.69 0.54
N GLU A 134 15.42 17.95 0.70
CA GLU A 134 16.30 18.05 1.86
C GLU A 134 16.83 19.47 2.07
N LYS A 135 17.32 20.10 1.01
CA LYS A 135 17.81 21.48 1.07
C LYS A 135 16.71 22.46 1.49
N ALA A 136 15.50 22.32 0.94
CA ALA A 136 14.35 23.17 1.32
C ALA A 136 13.97 22.95 2.80
N LEU A 137 13.91 21.72 3.27
CA LEU A 137 13.59 21.40 4.66
C LEU A 137 14.65 21.88 5.64
N GLN A 138 15.94 21.79 5.28
CA GLN A 138 17.04 22.38 6.06
C GLN A 138 16.90 23.91 6.15
N ARG A 139 16.51 24.58 5.04
CA ARG A 139 16.21 26.03 5.05
C ARG A 139 15.03 26.35 5.96
N SER A 140 13.97 25.56 5.94
CA SER A 140 12.84 25.70 6.84
C SER A 140 13.26 25.62 8.32
N LEU A 141 14.08 24.63 8.68
CA LEU A 141 14.61 24.49 10.04
C LEU A 141 15.50 25.63 10.45
N ALA A 142 16.35 26.12 9.54
CA ALA A 142 17.25 27.27 9.80
C ALA A 142 16.46 28.58 9.97
N ALA A 143 15.34 28.76 9.26
CA ALA A 143 14.49 29.94 9.37
C ALA A 143 13.63 29.94 10.65
N GLN A 144 13.39 28.78 11.24
CA GLN A 144 12.66 28.64 12.53
C GLN A 144 13.45 27.75 13.50
N PRO A 145 14.59 28.26 14.02
CA PRO A 145 15.34 27.55 15.05
C PRO A 145 14.65 27.68 16.41
N GLY A 146 14.79 26.67 17.26
CA GLY A 146 14.41 26.78 18.66
C GLY A 146 13.67 25.56 19.23
N GLU A 147 13.43 25.62 20.56
CA GLU A 147 12.87 24.49 21.34
C GLU A 147 11.45 24.09 20.93
N ARG A 148 10.63 25.02 20.42
CA ARG A 148 9.28 24.70 19.91
C ARG A 148 9.34 23.89 18.63
N GLY A 149 10.47 23.96 17.90
CA GLY A 149 10.74 23.22 16.68
C GLY A 149 9.79 23.57 15.53
N ASN A 150 10.17 23.11 14.35
CA ASN A 150 9.34 23.19 13.15
C ASN A 150 8.76 21.80 12.86
N THR A 151 7.62 21.48 13.49
CA THR A 151 6.99 20.16 13.39
C THR A 151 6.57 19.83 11.96
N GLN A 152 6.25 20.83 11.14
CA GLN A 152 5.94 20.64 9.73
C GLN A 152 7.18 20.18 8.95
N ALA A 153 8.32 20.83 9.15
CA ALA A 153 9.58 20.42 8.52
C ALA A 153 10.04 19.04 9.01
N TRP A 154 9.84 18.72 10.31
CA TRP A 154 10.17 17.37 10.82
C TRP A 154 9.29 16.28 10.23
N ALA A 155 7.97 16.51 10.10
CA ALA A 155 7.08 15.56 9.43
C ALA A 155 7.50 15.35 7.96
N ALA A 156 7.85 16.44 7.27
CA ALA A 156 8.32 16.37 5.89
C ALA A 156 9.68 15.65 5.75
N LEU A 157 10.62 15.84 6.70
CA LEU A 157 11.87 15.08 6.76
C LEU A 157 11.62 13.58 6.98
N GLY A 158 10.62 13.24 7.80
CA GLY A 158 10.19 11.86 7.97
C GLY A 158 9.61 11.27 6.69
N ALA A 159 8.77 12.02 5.97
CA ALA A 159 8.25 11.60 4.67
C ALA A 159 9.37 11.44 3.62
N LEU A 160 10.36 12.36 3.60
CA LEU A 160 11.53 12.25 2.74
C LEU A 160 12.37 11.00 3.07
N ALA A 161 12.55 10.71 4.36
CA ALA A 161 13.28 9.50 4.79
C ALA A 161 12.53 8.23 4.35
N ASN A 162 11.20 8.17 4.48
CA ASN A 162 10.40 7.05 3.93
C ASN A 162 10.57 6.93 2.40
N ALA A 163 10.55 8.06 1.68
CA ALA A 163 10.74 8.07 0.22
C ALA A 163 12.14 7.62 -0.21
N ARG A 164 13.12 7.70 0.68
CA ARG A 164 14.47 7.16 0.49
C ARG A 164 14.64 5.75 1.06
N HIS A 165 13.58 5.15 1.59
CA HIS A 165 13.56 3.86 2.30
C HIS A 165 14.43 3.84 3.57
N ASP A 166 14.81 5.02 4.12
CA ASP A 166 15.46 5.15 5.43
C ASP A 166 14.39 5.18 6.54
N TYR A 167 13.85 4.00 6.84
CA TYR A 167 12.76 3.85 7.79
C TYR A 167 13.18 4.12 9.24
N VAL A 168 14.47 3.98 9.56
CA VAL A 168 15.02 4.31 10.88
C VAL A 168 14.96 5.82 11.12
N ALA A 169 15.43 6.61 10.16
CA ALA A 169 15.33 8.07 10.23
C ALA A 169 13.86 8.53 10.19
N ALA A 170 13.03 7.92 9.34
CA ALA A 170 11.60 8.24 9.25
C ALA A 170 10.89 8.03 10.58
N LYS A 171 11.09 6.89 11.24
CA LYS A 171 10.59 6.60 12.58
C LYS A 171 11.01 7.67 13.59
N LYS A 172 12.29 8.01 13.62
CA LYS A 172 12.84 9.04 14.53
C LYS A 172 12.13 10.39 14.36
N TRP A 173 11.96 10.83 13.12
CA TRP A 173 11.26 12.09 12.82
C TRP A 173 9.78 12.03 13.19
N GLY A 174 9.09 10.98 12.81
CA GLY A 174 7.67 10.77 13.13
C GLY A 174 7.42 10.74 14.64
N GLU A 175 8.25 10.03 15.41
CA GLU A 175 8.18 9.98 16.87
C GLU A 175 8.46 11.34 17.50
N THR A 176 9.39 12.12 16.94
CA THR A 176 9.67 13.49 17.38
C THR A 176 8.44 14.38 17.20
N VAL A 177 7.77 14.32 16.05
CA VAL A 177 6.53 15.07 15.79
C VAL A 177 5.42 14.63 16.75
N ARG A 178 5.22 13.30 16.88
CA ARG A 178 4.21 12.73 17.80
C ARG A 178 4.41 13.16 19.25
N ALA A 179 5.66 13.15 19.72
CA ALA A 179 5.97 13.58 21.09
C ALA A 179 5.68 15.06 21.33
N ARG A 180 5.88 15.92 20.33
CA ARG A 180 5.64 17.38 20.44
C ARG A 180 4.18 17.74 20.19
N GLN A 181 3.49 17.03 19.31
CA GLN A 181 2.10 17.30 18.91
C GLN A 181 1.30 15.99 18.84
N PRO A 182 0.95 15.36 19.99
CA PRO A 182 0.31 14.04 20.01
C PRO A 182 -1.05 13.96 19.29
N LYS A 183 -1.72 15.11 19.15
CA LYS A 183 -3.02 15.24 18.46
C LYS A 183 -2.88 15.65 16.99
N SER A 184 -1.66 15.86 16.48
CA SER A 184 -1.44 16.14 15.07
C SER A 184 -1.46 14.84 14.28
N TRP A 185 -2.32 14.76 13.28
CA TRP A 185 -2.39 13.60 12.41
C TRP A 185 -1.13 13.43 11.52
N THR A 186 -0.38 14.50 11.28
CA THR A 186 0.74 14.54 10.31
C THR A 186 1.91 13.61 10.64
N ALA A 187 2.07 13.22 11.91
CA ALA A 187 3.08 12.25 12.32
C ALA A 187 2.76 10.82 11.88
N TYR A 188 1.47 10.47 11.78
CA TYR A 188 1.03 9.08 11.68
C TYR A 188 1.28 8.46 10.31
N PRO A 189 1.02 9.12 9.15
CA PRO A 189 1.43 8.57 7.85
C PRO A 189 2.91 8.22 7.81
N VAL A 190 3.77 9.10 8.33
CA VAL A 190 5.22 8.86 8.41
C VAL A 190 5.54 7.64 9.27
N LEU A 191 4.89 7.52 10.44
CA LEU A 191 5.11 6.41 11.36
C LEU A 191 4.58 5.08 10.83
N ILE A 192 3.44 5.08 10.15
CA ILE A 192 2.85 3.89 9.53
C ILE A 192 3.83 3.30 8.51
N ASP A 193 4.32 4.14 7.59
CA ASP A 193 5.25 3.72 6.55
C ASP A 193 6.58 3.25 7.16
N ALA A 194 7.12 3.98 8.13
CA ALA A 194 8.36 3.63 8.82
C ALA A 194 8.25 2.31 9.60
N TYR A 195 7.16 2.11 10.35
CA TYR A 195 6.96 0.87 11.10
C TYR A 195 6.76 -0.33 10.18
N ASN A 196 6.02 -0.18 9.07
CA ASN A 196 5.87 -1.24 8.07
C ASN A 196 7.22 -1.61 7.45
N GLY A 197 8.01 -0.63 7.02
CA GLY A 197 9.34 -0.87 6.46
C GLY A 197 10.33 -1.51 7.44
N LEU A 198 10.14 -1.29 8.75
CA LEU A 198 10.92 -1.93 9.82
C LEU A 198 10.35 -3.29 10.26
N GLY A 199 9.17 -3.69 9.79
CA GLY A 199 8.49 -4.92 10.22
C GLY A 199 7.81 -4.83 11.58
N ASP A 200 7.64 -3.63 12.16
CA ASP A 200 6.89 -3.42 13.41
C ASP A 200 5.39 -3.23 13.10
N TYR A 201 4.77 -4.30 12.60
CA TYR A 201 3.37 -4.28 12.15
C TYR A 201 2.39 -3.95 13.29
N GLY A 202 2.75 -4.30 14.54
CA GLY A 202 1.94 -3.96 15.71
C GLY A 202 1.92 -2.45 15.98
N ALA A 203 3.06 -1.78 15.83
CA ALA A 203 3.13 -0.32 15.93
C ALA A 203 2.46 0.38 14.73
N ALA A 204 2.62 -0.18 13.52
CA ALA A 204 1.97 0.32 12.31
C ALA A 204 0.44 0.28 12.43
N ALA A 205 -0.13 -0.83 12.90
CA ALA A 205 -1.57 -0.98 13.13
C ALA A 205 -2.11 0.07 14.12
N LYS A 206 -1.46 0.23 15.27
CA LYS A 206 -1.83 1.26 16.27
C LYS A 206 -1.74 2.69 15.71
N ALA A 207 -0.73 2.95 14.88
CA ALA A 207 -0.57 4.25 14.22
C ALA A 207 -1.69 4.48 13.20
N THR A 208 -2.10 3.45 12.44
CA THR A 208 -3.21 3.49 11.48
C THR A 208 -4.54 3.77 12.18
N GLU A 209 -4.86 3.07 13.27
CA GLU A 209 -6.06 3.32 14.07
C GLU A 209 -6.09 4.76 14.61
N THR A 210 -4.95 5.23 15.12
CA THR A 210 -4.85 6.61 15.63
C THR A 210 -5.02 7.63 14.51
N PHE A 211 -4.42 7.39 13.34
CA PHE A 211 -4.60 8.23 12.17
C PHE A 211 -6.07 8.34 11.79
N GLY A 212 -6.78 7.19 11.68
CA GLY A 212 -8.20 7.13 11.38
C GLY A 212 -9.05 7.92 12.38
N SER A 213 -8.73 7.85 13.67
CA SER A 213 -9.44 8.58 14.73
C SER A 213 -9.20 10.10 14.69
N LEU A 214 -8.01 10.54 14.29
CA LEU A 214 -7.62 11.97 14.24
C LEU A 214 -8.04 12.66 12.95
N ARG A 215 -8.01 11.94 11.83
CA ARG A 215 -8.21 12.54 10.50
C ARG A 215 -9.40 11.97 9.75
N GLY A 216 -9.57 10.65 9.73
CA GLY A 216 -10.60 9.98 8.93
C GLY A 216 -10.43 10.22 7.41
N GLY A 217 -11.47 9.86 6.63
CA GLY A 217 -11.54 10.11 5.20
C GLY A 217 -10.73 9.12 4.34
N VAL A 218 -10.63 9.41 3.03
CA VAL A 218 -10.09 8.48 2.02
C VAL A 218 -8.65 8.04 2.32
N ALA A 219 -7.79 8.97 2.77
CA ALA A 219 -6.40 8.66 3.11
C ALA A 219 -6.30 7.67 4.28
N ALA A 220 -7.16 7.79 5.29
CA ALA A 220 -7.18 6.87 6.42
C ALA A 220 -7.75 5.50 6.02
N LEU A 221 -8.82 5.47 5.24
CA LEU A 221 -9.40 4.24 4.70
C LEU A 221 -8.38 3.48 3.85
N GLY A 222 -7.64 4.16 2.98
CA GLY A 222 -6.59 3.53 2.19
C GLY A 222 -5.54 2.83 3.06
N ARG A 223 -5.01 3.50 4.08
CA ARG A 223 -4.02 2.91 5.01
C ARG A 223 -4.60 1.80 5.88
N THR A 224 -5.88 1.89 6.23
CA THR A 224 -6.58 0.80 6.95
C THR A 224 -6.72 -0.43 6.05
N SER A 225 -7.05 -0.25 4.77
CA SER A 225 -7.07 -1.34 3.80
C SER A 225 -5.69 -2.01 3.66
N ASP A 226 -4.61 -1.21 3.55
CA ASP A 226 -3.24 -1.73 3.48
C ASP A 226 -2.84 -2.50 4.75
N MET A 227 -3.27 -2.04 5.92
CA MET A 227 -3.07 -2.73 7.19
C MET A 227 -3.77 -4.10 7.20
N TYR A 228 -5.04 -4.17 6.81
CA TYR A 228 -5.78 -5.43 6.73
C TYR A 228 -5.18 -6.39 5.71
N ARG A 229 -4.74 -5.88 4.55
CA ARG A 229 -4.01 -6.63 3.54
C ARG A 229 -2.75 -7.28 4.12
N GLY A 230 -1.92 -6.51 4.84
CA GLY A 230 -0.70 -7.00 5.49
C GLY A 230 -0.94 -8.05 6.59
N GLN A 231 -2.15 -8.11 7.15
CA GLN A 231 -2.58 -9.12 8.12
C GLN A 231 -3.29 -10.32 7.46
N GLY A 232 -3.43 -10.32 6.13
CA GLY A 232 -4.14 -11.37 5.39
C GLY A 232 -5.66 -11.31 5.50
N TRP A 233 -6.23 -10.22 6.03
CA TRP A 233 -7.68 -9.99 6.16
C TRP A 233 -8.23 -9.38 4.86
N ARG A 234 -8.32 -10.24 3.84
CA ARG A 234 -8.58 -9.83 2.46
C ARG A 234 -9.95 -9.19 2.27
N GLU A 235 -10.98 -9.71 2.93
CA GLU A 235 -12.35 -9.20 2.85
C GLU A 235 -12.47 -7.81 3.47
N ASP A 236 -11.85 -7.60 4.64
CA ASP A 236 -11.82 -6.30 5.31
C ASP A 236 -11.00 -5.28 4.51
N ALA A 237 -9.87 -5.70 3.93
CA ALA A 237 -9.06 -4.87 3.04
C ALA A 237 -9.87 -4.41 1.81
N LEU A 238 -10.59 -5.35 1.17
CA LEU A 238 -11.42 -5.06 0.00
C LEU A 238 -12.58 -4.12 0.35
N ALA A 239 -13.32 -4.41 1.41
CA ALA A 239 -14.45 -3.58 1.84
C ALA A 239 -14.00 -2.15 2.15
N THR A 240 -12.86 -2.01 2.85
CA THR A 240 -12.31 -0.69 3.20
C THR A 240 -11.77 0.07 1.98
N ALA A 241 -11.14 -0.63 1.01
CA ALA A 241 -10.72 -0.03 -0.26
C ALA A 241 -11.91 0.45 -1.09
N GLN A 242 -13.01 -0.32 -1.12
CA GLN A 242 -14.25 0.07 -1.78
C GLN A 242 -14.86 1.32 -1.12
N GLU A 243 -14.90 1.37 0.21
CA GLU A 243 -15.36 2.54 0.95
C GLU A 243 -14.51 3.77 0.61
N ALA A 244 -13.17 3.62 0.51
CA ALA A 244 -12.29 4.69 0.08
C ALA A 244 -12.64 5.18 -1.34
N ALA A 245 -12.91 4.26 -2.27
CA ALA A 245 -13.30 4.59 -3.64
C ALA A 245 -14.64 5.33 -3.71
N ASP A 246 -15.61 4.96 -2.86
CA ASP A 246 -16.95 5.58 -2.83
C ASP A 246 -16.91 6.97 -2.19
N HIS A 247 -15.99 7.21 -1.25
CA HIS A 247 -15.82 8.50 -0.59
C HIS A 247 -14.83 9.45 -1.29
N ALA A 248 -14.16 8.99 -2.34
CA ALA A 248 -13.20 9.81 -3.10
C ALA A 248 -13.90 11.04 -3.74
N ARG A 249 -13.32 12.22 -3.53
CA ARG A 249 -13.87 13.51 -3.99
C ARG A 249 -13.07 14.12 -5.14
N THR A 250 -11.85 13.67 -5.33
CA THR A 250 -10.97 14.14 -6.39
C THR A 250 -10.62 13.00 -7.34
N PRO A 251 -10.28 13.29 -8.61
CA PRO A 251 -9.80 12.28 -9.54
C PRO A 251 -8.59 11.51 -9.01
N ALA A 252 -7.65 12.18 -8.33
CA ALA A 252 -6.47 11.54 -7.76
C ALA A 252 -6.85 10.53 -6.65
N GLU A 253 -7.69 10.94 -5.68
CA GLU A 253 -8.19 10.03 -4.64
C GLU A 253 -8.91 8.80 -5.23
N LYS A 254 -9.74 9.03 -6.28
CA LYS A 254 -10.47 7.93 -6.92
C LYS A 254 -9.53 7.00 -7.67
N ALA A 255 -8.53 7.53 -8.36
CA ALA A 255 -7.53 6.73 -9.07
C ALA A 255 -6.69 5.88 -8.11
N ASP A 256 -6.23 6.44 -6.98
CA ASP A 256 -5.49 5.70 -5.96
C ASP A 256 -6.34 4.59 -5.30
N ALA A 257 -7.62 4.86 -5.02
CA ALA A 257 -8.50 3.87 -4.43
C ALA A 257 -8.81 2.72 -5.41
N LEU A 258 -9.02 3.03 -6.69
CA LEU A 258 -9.21 2.02 -7.74
C LEU A 258 -7.93 1.23 -8.00
N HIS A 259 -6.76 1.88 -7.96
CA HIS A 259 -5.48 1.17 -8.01
C HIS A 259 -5.36 0.14 -6.89
N ARG A 260 -5.67 0.53 -5.65
CA ARG A 260 -5.65 -0.38 -4.48
C ARG A 260 -6.60 -1.57 -4.66
N LEU A 261 -7.80 -1.34 -5.20
CA LEU A 261 -8.72 -2.43 -5.54
C LEU A 261 -8.12 -3.36 -6.61
N GLY A 262 -7.42 -2.81 -7.58
CA GLY A 262 -6.68 -3.58 -8.59
C GLY A 262 -5.58 -4.45 -7.97
N GLU A 263 -4.77 -3.88 -7.05
CA GLU A 263 -3.74 -4.65 -6.34
C GLU A 263 -4.35 -5.80 -5.51
N LEU A 264 -5.46 -5.55 -4.81
CA LEU A 264 -6.16 -6.59 -4.05
C LEU A 264 -6.74 -7.69 -4.94
N ALA A 265 -7.24 -7.36 -6.13
CA ALA A 265 -7.71 -8.34 -7.10
C ALA A 265 -6.52 -9.13 -7.69
N TRP A 266 -5.42 -8.46 -8.03
CA TRP A 266 -4.20 -9.09 -8.48
C TRP A 266 -3.66 -10.13 -7.48
N GLU A 267 -3.56 -9.76 -6.21
CA GLU A 267 -3.08 -10.66 -5.16
C GLU A 267 -3.99 -11.86 -4.89
N ARG A 268 -5.24 -11.81 -5.34
CA ARG A 268 -6.18 -12.95 -5.29
C ARG A 268 -6.13 -13.83 -6.53
N GLY A 269 -5.28 -13.53 -7.52
CA GLY A 269 -5.24 -14.22 -8.80
C GLY A 269 -6.49 -13.95 -9.64
N GLU A 270 -7.01 -12.72 -9.61
CA GLU A 270 -8.18 -12.26 -10.38
C GLU A 270 -7.73 -11.23 -11.43
N PRO A 271 -6.90 -11.61 -12.45
CA PRO A 271 -6.29 -10.64 -13.37
C PRO A 271 -7.32 -9.85 -14.18
N ALA A 272 -8.46 -10.42 -14.51
CA ALA A 272 -9.52 -9.73 -15.24
C ALA A 272 -10.17 -8.62 -14.39
N GLU A 273 -10.41 -8.87 -13.10
CA GLU A 273 -10.91 -7.86 -12.18
C GLU A 273 -9.84 -6.80 -11.91
N ALA A 274 -8.59 -7.20 -11.69
CA ALA A 274 -7.47 -6.27 -11.53
C ALA A 274 -7.36 -5.31 -12.74
N LEU A 275 -7.43 -5.86 -13.96
CA LEU A 275 -7.45 -5.08 -15.20
C LEU A 275 -8.57 -4.05 -15.22
N ALA A 276 -9.80 -4.44 -14.85
CA ALA A 276 -10.96 -3.54 -14.83
C ALA A 276 -10.76 -2.36 -13.86
N GLN A 277 -10.18 -2.63 -12.68
CA GLN A 277 -9.89 -1.60 -11.67
C GLN A 277 -8.78 -0.65 -12.12
N TYR A 278 -7.67 -1.15 -12.67
CA TYR A 278 -6.60 -0.31 -13.21
C TYR A 278 -7.06 0.55 -14.40
N GLU A 279 -7.86 0.00 -15.30
CA GLU A 279 -8.49 0.79 -16.36
C GLU A 279 -9.43 1.86 -15.80
N GLY A 280 -10.17 1.56 -14.75
CA GLY A 280 -10.97 2.52 -14.01
C GLY A 280 -10.15 3.69 -13.48
N ALA A 281 -9.00 3.38 -12.84
CA ALA A 281 -8.06 4.38 -12.35
C ALA A 281 -7.52 5.26 -13.50
N LEU A 282 -7.12 4.64 -14.62
CA LEU A 282 -6.59 5.34 -15.80
C LEU A 282 -7.65 6.17 -16.55
N ARG A 283 -8.93 5.77 -16.52
CA ARG A 283 -10.02 6.62 -17.03
C ARG A 283 -10.21 7.86 -16.17
N THR A 284 -9.96 7.74 -14.86
CA THR A 284 -10.11 8.83 -13.88
C THR A 284 -8.91 9.77 -13.90
N ASP A 285 -7.70 9.22 -13.91
CA ASP A 285 -6.43 9.94 -14.05
C ASP A 285 -5.51 9.21 -15.05
N ARG A 286 -5.42 9.76 -16.26
CA ARG A 286 -4.57 9.21 -17.34
C ARG A 286 -3.07 9.23 -17.02
N GLY A 287 -2.68 10.03 -16.04
CA GLY A 287 -1.30 10.14 -15.55
C GLY A 287 -0.97 9.18 -14.42
N HIS A 288 -1.87 8.27 -14.02
CA HIS A 288 -1.67 7.35 -12.92
C HIS A 288 -0.77 6.17 -13.31
N LEU A 289 0.54 6.42 -13.41
CA LEU A 289 1.51 5.48 -13.98
C LEU A 289 1.63 4.16 -13.21
N VAL A 290 1.41 4.17 -11.88
CA VAL A 290 1.39 2.93 -11.08
C VAL A 290 0.23 2.01 -11.47
N SER A 291 -0.93 2.57 -11.85
CA SER A 291 -2.03 1.76 -12.41
C SER A 291 -1.74 1.29 -13.84
N LEU A 292 -0.93 2.03 -14.61
CA LEU A 292 -0.49 1.56 -15.91
C LEU A 292 0.44 0.36 -15.79
N ALA A 293 1.33 0.34 -14.79
CA ALA A 293 2.17 -0.83 -14.48
C ALA A 293 1.32 -2.03 -14.00
N GLY A 294 0.36 -1.79 -13.09
CA GLY A 294 -0.58 -2.84 -12.67
C GLY A 294 -1.39 -3.40 -13.83
N ARG A 295 -1.84 -2.53 -14.77
CA ARG A 295 -2.53 -2.96 -15.99
C ARG A 295 -1.63 -3.84 -16.86
N ALA A 296 -0.37 -3.47 -17.03
CA ALA A 296 0.59 -4.27 -17.78
C ALA A 296 0.74 -5.67 -17.18
N ARG A 297 0.85 -5.77 -15.85
CA ARG A 297 0.93 -7.04 -15.14
C ARG A 297 -0.32 -7.89 -15.35
N ALA A 298 -1.50 -7.29 -15.21
CA ALA A 298 -2.76 -7.99 -15.45
C ALA A 298 -2.96 -8.41 -16.91
N LEU A 299 -2.50 -7.60 -17.87
CA LEU A 299 -2.52 -7.95 -19.30
C LEU A 299 -1.60 -9.14 -19.61
N ALA A 300 -0.40 -9.18 -19.03
CA ALA A 300 0.52 -10.31 -19.18
C ALA A 300 -0.12 -11.63 -18.68
N ALA A 301 -0.75 -11.60 -17.52
CA ALA A 301 -1.48 -12.75 -16.96
C ALA A 301 -2.71 -13.18 -17.78
N LEU A 302 -3.21 -12.32 -18.66
CA LEU A 302 -4.31 -12.61 -19.60
C LEU A 302 -3.82 -12.94 -21.02
N ASP A 303 -2.55 -13.31 -21.17
CA ASP A 303 -1.91 -13.63 -22.46
C ASP A 303 -1.91 -12.47 -23.48
N ARG A 304 -2.09 -11.22 -23.01
CA ARG A 304 -2.07 -10.00 -23.82
C ARG A 304 -0.69 -9.34 -23.77
N THR A 305 0.34 -10.13 -24.08
CA THR A 305 1.75 -9.78 -23.88
C THR A 305 2.17 -8.51 -24.62
N ASP A 306 1.76 -8.34 -25.88
CA ASP A 306 2.12 -7.15 -26.67
C ASP A 306 1.60 -5.85 -26.02
N GLU A 307 0.38 -5.89 -25.48
CA GLU A 307 -0.21 -4.73 -24.78
C GLU A 307 0.49 -4.50 -23.43
N ALA A 308 0.83 -5.55 -22.73
CA ALA A 308 1.59 -5.47 -21.48
C ALA A 308 2.97 -4.83 -21.70
N LEU A 309 3.70 -5.26 -22.71
CA LEU A 309 4.99 -4.68 -23.10
C LEU A 309 4.88 -3.21 -23.48
N ALA A 310 3.85 -2.82 -24.24
CA ALA A 310 3.62 -1.43 -24.61
C ALA A 310 3.35 -0.53 -23.37
N ASP A 311 2.60 -1.03 -22.40
CA ASP A 311 2.33 -0.33 -21.15
C ASP A 311 3.59 -0.20 -20.30
N TYR A 312 4.35 -1.29 -20.09
CA TYR A 312 5.61 -1.24 -19.33
C TYR A 312 6.64 -0.32 -19.98
N LEU A 313 6.77 -0.31 -21.31
CA LEU A 313 7.63 0.62 -22.02
C LEU A 313 7.21 2.09 -21.75
N THR A 314 5.90 2.34 -21.71
CA THR A 314 5.38 3.66 -21.37
C THR A 314 5.66 4.04 -19.92
N VAL A 315 5.48 3.10 -18.99
CA VAL A 315 5.78 3.28 -17.57
C VAL A 315 7.24 3.58 -17.37
N THR A 316 8.14 2.71 -17.82
CA THR A 316 9.59 2.84 -17.59
C THR A 316 10.21 4.08 -18.24
N ALA A 317 9.57 4.60 -19.30
CA ALA A 317 9.98 5.87 -19.93
C ALA A 317 9.56 7.12 -19.12
N LYS A 318 8.44 7.07 -18.38
CA LYS A 318 7.87 8.21 -17.65
C LYS A 318 8.07 8.14 -16.14
N LEU A 319 8.20 6.93 -15.61
CA LEU A 319 8.41 6.61 -14.21
C LEU A 319 9.54 5.57 -14.17
N PRO A 320 10.81 5.98 -14.20
CA PRO A 320 11.96 5.09 -14.24
C PRO A 320 12.24 4.48 -12.86
N ASP A 321 11.26 3.75 -12.32
CA ASP A 321 11.34 3.03 -11.06
C ASP A 321 12.03 1.68 -11.31
N PRO A 322 13.07 1.32 -10.54
CA PRO A 322 13.79 0.05 -10.68
C PRO A 322 12.89 -1.18 -10.72
N ARG A 323 11.81 -1.21 -9.93
CA ARG A 323 10.86 -2.33 -9.87
C ARG A 323 10.20 -2.60 -11.23
N TYR A 324 9.73 -1.56 -11.89
CA TYR A 324 9.05 -1.73 -13.20
C TYR A 324 10.01 -2.06 -14.32
N VAL A 325 11.28 -1.66 -14.20
CA VAL A 325 12.33 -2.07 -15.15
C VAL A 325 12.68 -3.53 -14.96
N LEU A 326 12.69 -4.04 -13.72
CA LEU A 326 12.85 -5.46 -13.41
C LEU A 326 11.66 -6.26 -13.97
N GLU A 327 10.42 -5.90 -13.64
CA GLU A 327 9.20 -6.54 -14.14
C GLU A 327 9.15 -6.59 -15.68
N LEU A 328 9.56 -5.52 -16.37
CA LEU A 328 9.67 -5.51 -17.84
C LEU A 328 10.75 -6.45 -18.34
N GLY A 329 11.90 -6.53 -17.66
CA GLY A 329 12.98 -7.46 -18.00
C GLY A 329 12.52 -8.91 -17.89
N GLU A 330 11.85 -9.26 -16.80
CA GLU A 330 11.30 -10.60 -16.56
C GLU A 330 10.20 -10.96 -17.56
N LEU A 331 9.34 -10.02 -17.96
CA LEU A 331 8.34 -10.26 -19.00
C LEU A 331 8.97 -10.50 -20.36
N TYR A 332 10.04 -9.77 -20.72
CA TYR A 332 10.80 -10.06 -21.94
C TYR A 332 11.45 -11.45 -21.91
N GLU A 333 12.04 -11.83 -20.78
CA GLU A 333 12.66 -13.14 -20.59
C GLU A 333 11.63 -14.27 -20.72
N ALA A 334 10.49 -14.16 -20.03
CA ALA A 334 9.37 -15.11 -20.14
C ALA A 334 8.82 -15.22 -21.57
N SER A 335 8.94 -14.15 -22.36
CA SER A 335 8.53 -14.11 -23.76
C SER A 335 9.61 -14.62 -24.74
N GLY A 336 10.76 -15.08 -24.25
CA GLY A 336 11.90 -15.55 -25.08
C GLY A 336 12.66 -14.41 -25.78
N LEU A 337 12.49 -13.15 -25.32
CA LEU A 337 13.13 -11.95 -25.86
C LEU A 337 14.38 -11.58 -25.04
N ASP A 338 15.32 -12.54 -24.91
CA ASP A 338 16.50 -12.42 -24.03
C ASP A 338 17.38 -11.19 -24.31
N GLY A 339 17.43 -10.70 -25.56
CA GLY A 339 18.17 -9.50 -25.92
C GLY A 339 17.60 -8.23 -25.29
N ASP A 340 16.27 -8.14 -25.30
CA ASP A 340 15.52 -7.03 -24.70
C ASP A 340 15.55 -7.12 -23.16
N ALA A 341 15.43 -8.34 -22.61
CA ALA A 341 15.58 -8.59 -21.17
C ALA A 341 16.93 -8.09 -20.64
N ARG A 342 18.05 -8.50 -21.27
CA ARG A 342 19.40 -8.03 -20.91
C ARG A 342 19.54 -6.52 -21.00
N THR A 343 18.86 -5.89 -21.97
CA THR A 343 18.85 -4.43 -22.11
C THR A 343 18.16 -3.77 -20.92
N GLN A 344 17.03 -4.31 -20.46
CA GLN A 344 16.34 -3.78 -19.27
C GLN A 344 17.17 -4.02 -18.01
N TYR A 345 17.77 -5.19 -17.81
CA TYR A 345 18.66 -5.47 -16.68
C TYR A 345 19.89 -4.54 -16.64
N GLY A 346 20.41 -4.15 -17.81
CA GLY A 346 21.44 -3.09 -17.89
C GLY A 346 20.93 -1.74 -17.38
N LYS A 347 19.75 -1.31 -17.82
CA LYS A 347 19.12 -0.07 -17.34
C LYS A 347 18.80 -0.13 -15.84
N LEU A 348 18.36 -1.27 -15.33
CA LEU A 348 18.10 -1.48 -13.90
C LEU A 348 19.36 -1.17 -13.09
N ARG A 349 20.51 -1.72 -13.46
CA ARG A 349 21.79 -1.45 -12.76
C ARG A 349 22.18 0.03 -12.79
N GLU A 350 21.93 0.72 -13.90
CA GLU A 350 22.18 2.18 -13.99
C GLU A 350 21.25 2.96 -13.05
N LEU A 351 19.96 2.59 -12.97
CA LEU A 351 19.00 3.22 -12.06
C LEU A 351 19.34 2.98 -10.60
N LEU A 352 19.70 1.75 -10.23
CA LEU A 352 20.14 1.41 -8.87
C LEU A 352 21.37 2.24 -8.47
N GLY A 353 22.35 2.39 -9.36
CA GLY A 353 23.51 3.26 -9.15
C GLY A 353 23.13 4.73 -8.95
N THR A 354 22.17 5.23 -9.73
CA THR A 354 21.66 6.61 -9.63
C THR A 354 20.88 6.81 -8.32
N ALA A 355 20.04 5.89 -7.94
CA ALA A 355 19.29 5.92 -6.68
C ALA A 355 20.22 5.95 -5.47
N LYS A 356 21.22 5.07 -5.45
CA LYS A 356 22.25 5.02 -4.41
C LYS A 356 23.02 6.34 -4.30
N ALA A 357 23.42 6.94 -5.43
CA ALA A 357 24.10 8.23 -5.44
C ALA A 357 23.22 9.38 -4.91
N ALA A 358 21.90 9.26 -5.01
CA ALA A 358 20.92 10.21 -4.47
C ALA A 358 20.50 9.89 -3.01
N GLY A 359 21.08 8.86 -2.41
CA GLY A 359 20.76 8.42 -1.04
C GLY A 359 19.40 7.73 -0.93
N VAL A 360 18.97 7.05 -1.99
CA VAL A 360 17.79 6.17 -1.99
C VAL A 360 18.28 4.73 -1.82
N ASP A 361 17.69 4.01 -0.89
CA ASP A 361 18.01 2.62 -0.62
C ASP A 361 17.09 1.70 -1.46
N GLU A 362 17.64 1.13 -2.51
CA GLU A 362 17.00 0.15 -3.39
C GLU A 362 17.55 -1.27 -3.17
N SER A 363 18.16 -1.52 -2.00
CA SER A 363 18.80 -2.81 -1.69
C SER A 363 17.86 -3.99 -1.84
N LEU A 364 16.56 -3.82 -1.56
CA LEU A 364 15.57 -4.90 -1.73
C LEU A 364 15.34 -5.25 -3.21
N THR A 365 15.21 -4.24 -4.08
CA THR A 365 15.05 -4.44 -5.53
C THR A 365 16.34 -5.01 -6.13
N GLU A 366 17.50 -4.48 -5.70
CA GLU A 366 18.81 -4.97 -6.09
C GLU A 366 19.01 -6.45 -5.70
N ALA A 367 18.67 -6.82 -4.46
CA ALA A 367 18.80 -8.19 -3.99
C ALA A 367 17.87 -9.18 -4.72
N ARG A 368 16.65 -8.80 -5.02
CA ARG A 368 15.74 -9.63 -5.85
C ARG A 368 16.33 -9.88 -7.23
N PHE A 369 16.86 -8.84 -7.85
CA PHE A 369 17.52 -8.96 -9.15
C PHE A 369 18.79 -9.82 -9.08
N GLU A 370 19.66 -9.59 -8.10
CA GLU A 370 20.91 -10.35 -7.97
C GLU A 370 20.66 -11.84 -7.61
N ALA A 371 19.63 -12.14 -6.84
CA ALA A 371 19.28 -13.52 -6.50
C ALA A 371 18.90 -14.36 -7.73
N ASP A 372 18.17 -13.80 -8.68
CA ASP A 372 17.61 -14.56 -9.80
C ASP A 372 18.39 -14.37 -11.12
N HIS A 373 18.98 -13.17 -11.34
CA HIS A 373 19.59 -12.78 -12.61
C HIS A 373 21.05 -12.31 -12.47
N GLY A 374 21.64 -12.38 -11.27
CA GLY A 374 22.98 -11.85 -11.01
C GLY A 374 23.80 -12.75 -10.09
N ASP A 375 24.33 -12.18 -9.02
CA ASP A 375 25.16 -12.83 -8.00
C ASP A 375 24.36 -13.06 -6.71
N PRO A 376 23.91 -14.29 -6.41
CA PRO A 376 23.16 -14.59 -5.20
C PRO A 376 23.89 -14.25 -3.89
N GLU A 377 25.23 -14.35 -3.85
CA GLU A 377 25.98 -13.96 -2.64
C GLU A 377 25.94 -12.44 -2.42
N ALA A 378 25.96 -11.63 -3.49
CA ALA A 378 25.73 -10.19 -3.38
C ALA A 378 24.31 -9.88 -2.84
N ALA A 379 23.30 -10.62 -3.26
CA ALA A 379 21.94 -10.51 -2.71
C ALA A 379 21.90 -10.83 -1.21
N VAL A 380 22.63 -11.87 -0.77
CA VAL A 380 22.75 -12.22 0.65
C VAL A 380 23.40 -11.08 1.43
N GLU A 381 24.54 -10.54 0.96
CA GLU A 381 25.24 -9.43 1.65
C GLU A 381 24.33 -8.21 1.82
N LEU A 382 23.55 -7.85 0.80
CA LEU A 382 22.60 -6.74 0.84
C LEU A 382 21.53 -7.00 1.93
N MET A 383 20.92 -8.18 1.92
CA MET A 383 19.79 -8.47 2.83
C MET A 383 20.25 -8.77 4.26
N GLU A 384 21.41 -9.37 4.48
CA GLU A 384 21.98 -9.51 5.82
C GLU A 384 22.26 -8.14 6.46
N LYS A 385 22.74 -7.17 5.66
CA LYS A 385 22.91 -5.78 6.11
C LYS A 385 21.60 -5.13 6.50
N GLU A 386 20.57 -5.21 5.64
CA GLU A 386 19.23 -4.68 5.94
C GLU A 386 18.66 -5.31 7.23
N TRP A 387 18.78 -6.62 7.37
CA TRP A 387 18.33 -7.33 8.55
C TRP A 387 19.04 -6.90 9.84
N ALA A 388 20.35 -6.67 9.77
CA ALA A 388 21.16 -6.19 10.88
C ALA A 388 20.82 -4.74 11.27
N GLU A 389 20.45 -3.89 10.32
CA GLU A 389 20.05 -2.49 10.51
C GLU A 389 18.58 -2.33 10.96
N LEU A 390 17.96 -3.40 11.50
CA LEU A 390 16.60 -3.44 12.04
C LEU A 390 15.47 -3.41 11.00
N ARG A 391 15.76 -3.53 9.73
CA ARG A 391 14.75 -3.67 8.68
C ARG A 391 14.32 -5.14 8.58
N ARG A 392 13.35 -5.53 9.40
CA ARG A 392 12.91 -6.93 9.57
C ARG A 392 11.49 -7.14 9.06
N SER A 393 11.16 -6.51 7.95
CA SER A 393 9.87 -6.69 7.29
C SER A 393 9.77 -8.07 6.63
N ALA A 394 8.56 -8.51 6.35
CA ALA A 394 8.30 -9.76 5.63
C ALA A 394 9.00 -9.79 4.27
N GLU A 395 9.08 -8.63 3.59
CA GLU A 395 9.75 -8.49 2.30
C GLU A 395 11.26 -8.74 2.38
N VAL A 396 11.92 -8.20 3.41
CA VAL A 396 13.37 -8.42 3.64
C VAL A 396 13.62 -9.85 4.11
N ALA A 397 12.73 -10.40 4.93
CA ALA A 397 12.81 -11.79 5.37
C ALA A 397 12.72 -12.75 4.18
N ASP A 398 11.72 -12.57 3.31
CA ASP A 398 11.55 -13.36 2.09
C ASP A 398 12.77 -13.26 1.17
N ALA A 399 13.20 -12.03 0.87
CA ALA A 399 14.36 -11.79 0.00
C ALA A 399 15.65 -12.40 0.56
N LEU A 400 15.88 -12.34 1.89
CA LEU A 400 17.03 -12.97 2.51
C LEU A 400 16.94 -14.50 2.46
N GLY A 401 15.78 -15.08 2.78
CA GLY A 401 15.57 -16.51 2.71
C GLY A 401 15.79 -17.05 1.30
N TRP A 402 15.26 -16.37 0.30
CA TRP A 402 15.43 -16.71 -1.10
C TRP A 402 16.89 -16.55 -1.56
N ALA A 403 17.53 -15.43 -1.27
CA ALA A 403 18.95 -15.20 -1.61
C ALA A 403 19.87 -16.29 -1.03
N LEU A 404 19.69 -16.65 0.26
CA LEU A 404 20.44 -17.72 0.90
C LEU A 404 20.22 -19.07 0.18
N HIS A 405 18.99 -19.38 -0.20
CA HIS A 405 18.70 -20.59 -0.98
C HIS A 405 19.43 -20.56 -2.34
N ARG A 406 19.34 -19.46 -3.08
CA ARG A 406 20.00 -19.28 -4.38
C ARG A 406 21.53 -19.34 -4.29
N ALA A 407 22.09 -18.93 -3.16
CA ALA A 407 23.52 -19.03 -2.83
C ALA A 407 23.93 -20.43 -2.33
N GLY A 408 23.02 -21.42 -2.29
CA GLY A 408 23.30 -22.77 -1.80
C GLY A 408 23.33 -22.91 -0.28
N ARG A 409 22.87 -21.90 0.46
CA ARG A 409 22.79 -21.86 1.94
C ARG A 409 21.33 -22.13 2.41
N THR A 410 20.70 -23.17 1.86
CA THR A 410 19.26 -23.45 1.99
C THR A 410 18.84 -23.65 3.45
N GLU A 411 19.63 -24.38 4.27
CA GLU A 411 19.34 -24.61 5.68
C GLU A 411 19.34 -23.32 6.52
N GLU A 412 20.11 -22.31 6.09
CA GLU A 412 20.11 -21.00 6.72
C GLU A 412 18.90 -20.16 6.25
N GLY A 413 18.47 -20.34 5.00
CA GLY A 413 17.41 -19.57 4.36
C GLY A 413 16.02 -19.87 4.92
N VAL A 414 15.72 -21.12 5.28
CA VAL A 414 14.36 -21.55 5.62
C VAL A 414 13.72 -20.72 6.74
N GLN A 415 14.46 -20.40 7.79
CA GLN A 415 13.96 -19.62 8.92
C GLN A 415 13.49 -18.22 8.53
N TYR A 416 14.11 -17.62 7.53
CA TYR A 416 13.73 -16.29 7.04
C TYR A 416 12.52 -16.36 6.11
N ALA A 417 12.45 -17.36 5.25
CA ALA A 417 11.28 -17.61 4.40
C ALA A 417 10.02 -17.95 5.24
N GLU A 418 10.16 -18.75 6.32
CA GLU A 418 9.07 -18.98 7.30
C GLU A 418 8.62 -17.66 7.95
N ARG A 419 9.58 -16.85 8.37
CA ARG A 419 9.30 -15.56 9.02
C ARG A 419 8.55 -14.57 8.12
N ALA A 420 8.75 -14.61 6.81
CA ALA A 420 8.03 -13.77 5.87
C ALA A 420 6.50 -13.98 5.93
N LEU A 421 6.06 -15.17 6.29
CA LEU A 421 4.65 -15.56 6.38
C LEU A 421 4.05 -15.43 7.79
N GLU A 422 4.87 -15.19 8.85
CA GLU A 422 4.40 -15.10 10.24
C GLU A 422 3.34 -14.02 10.48
N SER A 423 3.34 -12.93 9.70
CA SER A 423 2.34 -11.85 9.81
C SER A 423 0.94 -12.29 9.38
N GLY A 424 0.80 -13.45 8.73
CA GLY A 424 -0.42 -13.91 8.11
C GLY A 424 -0.67 -13.32 6.71
N VAL A 425 0.30 -12.56 6.18
CA VAL A 425 0.23 -12.04 4.81
C VAL A 425 0.08 -13.20 3.82
N ARG A 426 -0.83 -13.05 2.87
CA ARG A 426 -1.03 -14.03 1.80
C ARG A 426 -0.36 -13.54 0.53
N ASN A 427 0.85 -13.99 0.29
CA ASN A 427 1.67 -13.62 -0.86
C ASN A 427 2.12 -14.89 -1.58
N ALA A 428 1.79 -15.00 -2.86
CA ALA A 428 2.09 -16.18 -3.67
C ALA A 428 3.60 -16.40 -3.84
N SER A 429 4.39 -15.32 -4.04
CA SER A 429 5.84 -15.42 -4.18
C SER A 429 6.50 -15.94 -2.89
N TYR A 430 6.06 -15.45 -1.72
CA TYR A 430 6.61 -15.94 -0.45
C TYR A 430 6.29 -17.42 -0.20
N ALA A 431 5.06 -17.84 -0.53
CA ALA A 431 4.68 -19.24 -0.44
C ALA A 431 5.49 -20.11 -1.44
N TYR A 432 5.71 -19.62 -2.66
CA TYR A 432 6.55 -20.28 -3.65
C TYR A 432 8.00 -20.42 -3.16
N HIS A 433 8.64 -19.34 -2.70
CA HIS A 433 10.02 -19.38 -2.22
C HIS A 433 10.17 -20.37 -1.07
N LEU A 434 9.28 -20.33 -0.07
CA LEU A 434 9.31 -21.28 1.03
C LEU A 434 9.10 -22.71 0.54
N GLY A 435 8.16 -22.97 -0.39
CA GLY A 435 7.90 -24.28 -0.94
C GLY A 435 9.10 -24.87 -1.69
N VAL A 436 9.82 -24.06 -2.47
CA VAL A 436 11.06 -24.48 -3.14
C VAL A 436 12.17 -24.78 -2.12
N ILE A 437 12.32 -23.93 -1.10
CA ILE A 437 13.29 -24.13 -0.01
C ILE A 437 13.01 -25.43 0.75
N GLU A 438 11.75 -25.66 1.15
CA GLU A 438 11.33 -26.89 1.85
C GLU A 438 11.55 -28.14 0.97
N SER A 439 11.26 -28.06 -0.33
CA SER A 439 11.53 -29.15 -1.28
C SER A 439 13.03 -29.47 -1.36
N ALA A 440 13.88 -28.45 -1.44
CA ALA A 440 15.34 -28.64 -1.47
C ALA A 440 15.90 -29.26 -0.16
N LEU A 441 15.16 -29.11 0.94
CA LEU A 441 15.47 -29.74 2.25
C LEU A 441 14.86 -31.15 2.39
N GLY A 442 14.19 -31.68 1.35
CA GLY A 442 13.53 -32.98 1.37
C GLY A 442 12.25 -33.01 2.22
N GLN A 443 11.62 -31.85 2.44
CA GLN A 443 10.38 -31.69 3.20
C GLN A 443 9.17 -31.70 2.26
N ASP A 444 8.98 -32.79 1.51
CA ASP A 444 8.03 -32.86 0.38
C ASP A 444 6.58 -32.52 0.77
N GLY A 445 6.14 -32.91 1.97
CA GLY A 445 4.79 -32.65 2.46
C GLY A 445 4.52 -31.14 2.67
N PRO A 446 5.32 -30.43 3.50
CA PRO A 446 5.27 -28.99 3.63
C PRO A 446 5.43 -28.26 2.28
N ALA A 447 6.45 -28.60 1.48
CA ALA A 447 6.73 -28.03 0.18
C ALA A 447 5.52 -28.05 -0.74
N ARG A 448 4.86 -29.21 -0.86
CA ARG A 448 3.61 -29.34 -1.62
C ARG A 448 2.56 -28.35 -1.13
N GLY A 449 2.31 -28.29 0.17
CA GLY A 449 1.32 -27.39 0.76
C GLY A 449 1.60 -25.92 0.42
N ARG A 450 2.87 -25.51 0.40
CA ARG A 450 3.29 -24.16 0.04
C ARG A 450 3.16 -23.85 -1.44
N LEU A 451 3.56 -24.76 -2.31
CA LEU A 451 3.40 -24.59 -3.77
C LEU A 451 1.92 -24.55 -4.18
N GLU A 452 1.08 -25.41 -3.58
CA GLU A 452 -0.38 -25.35 -3.78
C GLU A 452 -0.96 -24.04 -3.25
N GLU A 453 -0.47 -23.52 -2.10
CA GLU A 453 -0.87 -22.23 -1.56
C GLU A 453 -0.50 -21.09 -2.50
N ALA A 454 0.70 -21.09 -3.07
CA ALA A 454 1.17 -20.10 -4.02
C ALA A 454 0.25 -20.02 -5.26
N LEU A 455 0.05 -21.15 -5.93
CA LEU A 455 -0.76 -21.24 -7.16
C LEU A 455 -2.25 -20.98 -6.90
N ARG A 456 -2.77 -21.40 -5.75
CA ARG A 456 -4.15 -21.08 -5.34
C ARG A 456 -4.32 -19.62 -4.98
N THR A 457 -3.29 -18.95 -4.44
CA THR A 457 -3.31 -17.55 -4.04
C THR A 457 -3.31 -16.65 -5.26
N ASN A 458 -2.41 -16.89 -6.19
CA ASN A 458 -2.35 -16.22 -7.49
C ASN A 458 -1.57 -17.13 -8.47
N PRO A 459 -2.21 -17.76 -9.44
CA PRO A 459 -1.53 -18.63 -10.40
C PRO A 459 -0.59 -17.86 -11.36
N ASP A 460 -0.77 -16.54 -11.46
CA ASP A 460 -0.02 -15.66 -12.38
C ASP A 460 0.94 -14.72 -11.64
N PHE A 461 1.36 -15.07 -10.42
CA PHE A 461 2.11 -14.18 -9.53
C PHE A 461 3.45 -13.68 -10.10
N SER A 462 4.06 -14.41 -11.02
CA SER A 462 5.26 -14.03 -11.75
C SER A 462 5.30 -14.74 -13.09
N PRO A 463 5.66 -14.06 -14.20
CA PRO A 463 5.73 -14.70 -15.51
C PRO A 463 6.85 -15.77 -15.60
N LEU A 464 7.86 -15.69 -14.74
CA LEU A 464 8.96 -16.67 -14.68
C LEU A 464 8.73 -17.72 -13.59
N ALA A 465 8.32 -17.31 -12.40
CA ALA A 465 8.28 -18.21 -11.26
C ALA A 465 6.98 -19.04 -11.17
N ALA A 466 5.86 -18.58 -11.72
CA ALA A 466 4.61 -19.34 -11.66
C ALA A 466 4.69 -20.67 -12.44
N PRO A 467 5.23 -20.72 -13.67
CA PRO A 467 5.46 -22.00 -14.34
C PRO A 467 6.43 -22.94 -13.60
N LEU A 468 7.46 -22.37 -12.94
CA LEU A 468 8.39 -23.14 -12.12
C LEU A 468 7.72 -23.72 -10.86
N ALA A 469 6.73 -23.01 -10.30
CA ALA A 469 5.95 -23.50 -9.18
C ALA A 469 5.09 -24.71 -9.57
N GLU A 470 4.49 -24.70 -10.78
CA GLU A 470 3.76 -25.82 -11.33
C GLU A 470 4.67 -27.02 -11.55
N GLU A 471 5.82 -26.83 -12.19
CA GLU A 471 6.82 -27.88 -12.42
C GLU A 471 7.34 -28.47 -11.10
N ALA A 472 7.65 -27.63 -10.12
CA ALA A 472 8.07 -28.07 -8.80
C ALA A 472 6.99 -28.90 -8.09
N LEU A 473 5.73 -28.48 -8.17
CA LEU A 473 4.61 -29.22 -7.60
C LEU A 473 4.41 -30.58 -8.28
N GLU A 474 4.51 -30.65 -9.61
CA GLU A 474 4.43 -31.88 -10.38
C GLU A 474 5.58 -32.85 -10.04
N SER A 475 6.79 -32.34 -9.85
CA SER A 475 7.97 -33.13 -9.50
C SER A 475 7.87 -33.84 -8.15
N LEU A 476 7.09 -33.30 -7.21
CA LEU A 476 6.81 -33.94 -5.92
C LEU A 476 5.90 -35.19 -6.04
N GLY A 477 5.32 -35.49 -7.22
CA GLY A 477 4.44 -36.63 -7.46
C GLY A 477 3.10 -36.54 -6.71
N GLU A 478 2.31 -37.63 -6.72
CA GLU A 478 1.08 -37.70 -5.92
C GLU A 478 1.41 -37.95 -4.42
N PRO A 479 0.62 -37.39 -3.48
CA PRO A 479 0.78 -37.67 -2.06
C PRO A 479 0.68 -39.19 -1.81
N ASP A 480 1.59 -39.72 -1.00
CA ASP A 480 1.54 -41.13 -0.62
C ASP A 480 0.17 -41.43 0.02
N PRO A 481 -0.64 -42.38 -0.49
CA PRO A 481 -1.97 -42.68 0.02
C PRO A 481 -1.97 -43.30 1.43
N GLY A 482 -0.82 -43.61 1.99
CA GLY A 482 -0.63 -44.00 3.36
C GLY A 482 -0.37 -42.81 4.25
N GLY A 483 -1.32 -42.44 5.08
CA GLY A 483 -1.28 -41.30 6.00
C GLY A 483 0.02 -41.13 6.84
N PRO A 484 0.09 -40.14 7.77
CA PRO A 484 1.34 -39.78 8.43
C PRO A 484 2.04 -41.01 8.97
N ALA A 485 3.32 -41.15 8.60
CA ALA A 485 4.15 -42.26 9.06
C ALA A 485 4.02 -42.35 10.61
N GLU A 486 3.54 -43.49 11.11
CA GLU A 486 3.53 -43.74 12.54
C GLU A 486 4.96 -43.54 13.07
N VAL A 487 5.13 -42.48 13.88
CA VAL A 487 6.36 -42.24 14.60
C VAL A 487 6.57 -43.42 15.54
N ARG A 488 7.50 -44.29 15.19
CA ARG A 488 7.97 -45.36 16.06
C ARG A 488 8.99 -44.87 17.06
#